data_4087930904f6c85b747f493f0ddb8ca8
#
_entry.id   4087930904f6c85b747f493f0ddb8ca8
#
_cell.length_a   1.000
_cell.length_b   1.000
_cell.length_c   1.000
_cell.angle_alpha   90.00
_cell.angle_beta   90.00
_cell.angle_gamma   90.00
#
_symmetry.space_group_name_H-M   'P 1'
#
loop_
_entity.id
_entity.type
_entity.pdbx_description
1 polymer ?
#
loop_
_entity_poly.entity_id
_entity_poly.type
_entity_poly.pdbx_seq_one_letter_code
_entity_poly.pdbx_strand_id
1 'polypeptide(L)'
;MREGGQGATGGGMSPPAGPNGEPKRALRELAPASAASAGLGAVSPAVDRPPLVCHVVYRFDTGGLENGVVNLINHMPQAAARHMVVALTEVSDAFAARVRRRDVEFVALGKPPGHGARLYPELVRLFRRCKPAVVHTRNLAALEMQPAAAWAGVPLRVHGEHGRDAEDIDGTSRRHQWVRRVYSPFVHRYVALSRELGRYLVDRVGIRETRVSQIYNGVDTLRFRPAAGGPGGQRGREPVAGSPFNDPRLWVAGTVGRMMTVKAQPDLARAFVLAIKRTPALRERLRLVMVGDGPLRAQAEQILREAEVAELAWLPGERSDIPEVMRGLDAFVLPSLAEGVSNTILEAMASSLPVLATAVGGNPELVSAGRSGLLVPPGDAEAMAQGLTAWATRPESARALGTAGRERVMRRFSLKAMIDGYQAVYRGESPPA
;
A
#
# COMPACT_ATOMS: atom_id res chain seq x y z
N MET A 1 54.72 -35.66 -32.62
CA MET A 1 55.77 -35.93 -31.62
C MET A 1 55.11 -35.55 -30.30
N ARG A 2 54.58 -36.50 -29.55
CA ARG A 2 55.25 -37.24 -28.45
C ARG A 2 55.76 -36.25 -27.42
N GLU A 3 55.45 -36.26 -26.17
CA GLU A 3 55.12 -37.16 -25.11
C GLU A 3 55.14 -36.28 -23.86
N GLY A 4 54.51 -36.43 -22.89
CA GLY A 4 54.19 -37.35 -21.80
C GLY A 4 54.23 -36.54 -20.56
N GLY A 5 53.59 -36.74 -19.55
CA GLY A 5 53.08 -37.80 -18.80
C GLY A 5 52.95 -37.43 -17.34
N GLN A 6 51.98 -37.99 -16.70
CA GLN A 6 51.93 -38.40 -15.29
C GLN A 6 52.13 -37.32 -14.20
N GLY A 7 51.35 -37.24 -13.17
CA GLY A 7 50.39 -38.15 -12.53
C GLY A 7 50.12 -37.71 -11.10
N ALA A 8 49.06 -38.26 -10.61
CA ALA A 8 48.78 -38.65 -9.21
C ALA A 8 48.21 -37.63 -8.22
N THR A 9 47.09 -38.02 -7.84
CA THR A 9 46.46 -38.36 -6.52
C THR A 9 45.95 -37.16 -5.75
N GLY A 10 44.69 -37.07 -5.56
CA GLY A 10 43.91 -37.85 -4.65
C GLY A 10 43.53 -36.97 -3.47
N GLY A 11 42.27 -36.66 -3.33
CA GLY A 11 41.79 -35.99 -2.13
C GLY A 11 40.35 -35.53 -2.34
N GLY A 12 39.43 -36.49 -2.36
CA GLY A 12 38.00 -36.18 -2.32
C GLY A 12 37.65 -35.59 -0.97
N MET A 13 37.10 -34.39 -0.98
CA MET A 13 36.31 -33.88 0.13
C MET A 13 34.90 -33.66 -0.39
N SER A 14 34.01 -34.55 -0.03
CA SER A 14 32.56 -34.37 -0.13
C SER A 14 32.15 -33.18 0.71
N PRO A 15 31.22 -32.33 0.22
CA PRO A 15 30.63 -31.30 1.07
C PRO A 15 29.75 -31.98 2.14
N PRO A 16 29.67 -31.40 3.35
CA PRO A 16 28.83 -31.94 4.41
C PRO A 16 27.36 -31.82 4.04
N ALA A 17 26.63 -32.91 4.22
CA ALA A 17 25.17 -32.93 4.12
C ALA A 17 24.59 -31.95 5.12
N GLY A 18 23.84 -30.95 4.60
CA GLY A 18 23.01 -30.07 5.41
C GLY A 18 21.88 -30.87 6.06
N PRO A 19 21.47 -30.52 7.28
CA PRO A 19 20.42 -31.24 7.97
C PRO A 19 19.08 -31.00 7.24
N ASN A 20 18.45 -32.09 6.83
CA ASN A 20 17.06 -32.15 6.44
C ASN A 20 16.19 -31.72 7.62
N GLY A 21 15.86 -30.40 7.67
CA GLY A 21 14.86 -29.85 8.55
C GLY A 21 13.55 -29.78 7.81
N GLU A 22 12.67 -30.74 8.03
CA GLU A 22 11.25 -30.60 7.69
C GLU A 22 10.71 -29.28 8.25
N PRO A 23 9.93 -28.48 7.49
CA PRO A 23 9.26 -27.32 8.06
C PRO A 23 8.23 -27.82 9.09
N LYS A 24 8.57 -27.75 10.36
CA LYS A 24 7.62 -27.99 11.46
C LYS A 24 6.47 -27.01 11.30
N ARG A 25 5.31 -27.52 10.90
CA ARG A 25 4.01 -26.87 11.01
C ARG A 25 3.80 -26.45 12.46
N ALA A 26 4.10 -25.21 12.78
CA ALA A 26 3.81 -24.63 14.08
C ALA A 26 2.32 -24.25 14.15
N LEU A 27 1.48 -25.28 14.32
CA LEU A 27 0.20 -25.10 15.01
C LEU A 27 0.57 -24.87 16.48
N ARG A 28 0.63 -23.62 16.91
CA ARG A 28 0.67 -23.32 18.35
C ARG A 28 -0.65 -23.81 18.93
N GLU A 29 -0.62 -24.95 19.58
CA GLU A 29 -1.73 -25.47 20.39
C GLU A 29 -2.05 -24.46 21.47
N LEU A 30 -3.30 -23.97 21.43
CA LEU A 30 -3.90 -23.26 22.54
C LEU A 30 -4.09 -24.26 23.67
N ALA A 31 -3.32 -24.12 24.75
CA ALA A 31 -3.51 -24.88 25.98
C ALA A 31 -4.94 -24.70 26.50
N PRO A 32 -5.63 -25.78 26.95
CA PRO A 32 -6.94 -25.66 27.57
C PRO A 32 -6.79 -24.94 28.91
N ALA A 33 -7.56 -23.87 29.10
CA ALA A 33 -7.68 -23.21 30.39
C ALA A 33 -8.17 -24.22 31.43
N SER A 34 -7.39 -24.40 32.50
CA SER A 34 -7.68 -25.19 33.69
C SER A 34 -9.07 -24.87 34.23
N ALA A 35 -9.90 -25.90 34.34
CA ALA A 35 -11.17 -25.84 35.05
C ALA A 35 -10.92 -25.79 36.55
N ALA A 36 -11.01 -24.61 37.16
CA ALA A 36 -11.18 -24.45 38.58
C ALA A 36 -12.68 -24.45 38.90
N SER A 37 -13.17 -25.52 39.55
CA SER A 37 -14.49 -25.60 40.09
C SER A 37 -14.64 -24.64 41.29
N ALA A 38 -15.48 -23.63 41.18
CA ALA A 38 -16.01 -22.91 42.35
C ALA A 38 -17.39 -22.32 42.04
N GLY A 39 -18.41 -22.75 42.81
CA GLY A 39 -19.52 -21.97 43.31
C GLY A 39 -20.56 -21.49 42.32
N LEU A 40 -21.76 -22.03 42.42
CA LEU A 40 -23.02 -21.45 41.95
C LEU A 40 -23.14 -19.99 42.43
N GLY A 41 -22.91 -19.04 41.53
CA GLY A 41 -23.08 -17.62 41.77
C GLY A 41 -23.38 -16.92 40.45
N ALA A 42 -24.58 -16.33 40.35
CA ALA A 42 -25.07 -15.36 39.39
C ALA A 42 -24.56 -15.47 37.96
N VAL A 43 -25.43 -15.84 37.03
CA VAL A 43 -25.23 -15.72 35.60
C VAL A 43 -24.97 -14.23 35.29
N SER A 44 -23.70 -13.85 35.21
CA SER A 44 -23.29 -12.61 34.57
C SER A 44 -23.80 -12.64 33.13
N PRO A 45 -24.41 -11.55 32.61
CA PRO A 45 -24.81 -11.51 31.21
C PRO A 45 -23.57 -11.76 30.37
N ALA A 46 -23.70 -12.68 29.41
CA ALA A 46 -22.62 -12.98 28.45
C ALA A 46 -22.11 -11.65 27.89
N VAL A 47 -20.89 -11.31 28.23
CA VAL A 47 -20.21 -10.14 27.63
C VAL A 47 -20.20 -10.41 26.14
N ASP A 48 -21.04 -9.69 25.42
CA ASP A 48 -21.18 -9.83 23.97
C ASP A 48 -19.82 -9.46 23.33
N ARG A 49 -19.02 -10.49 23.00
CA ARG A 49 -17.70 -10.27 22.42
C ARG A 49 -17.86 -9.61 21.07
N PRO A 50 -17.12 -8.53 20.77
CA PRO A 50 -17.17 -7.87 19.48
C PRO A 50 -17.02 -8.87 18.32
N PRO A 51 -17.71 -8.66 17.19
CA PRO A 51 -17.68 -9.57 16.06
C PRO A 51 -16.25 -9.74 15.54
N LEU A 52 -15.89 -10.95 15.14
CA LEU A 52 -14.59 -11.24 14.55
C LEU A 52 -14.63 -10.95 13.04
N VAL A 53 -13.72 -10.10 12.57
CA VAL A 53 -13.44 -9.83 11.16
C VAL A 53 -12.16 -10.56 10.75
N CYS A 54 -12.26 -11.49 9.82
CA CYS A 54 -11.11 -12.20 9.26
C CYS A 54 -10.70 -11.54 7.95
N HIS A 55 -9.49 -10.96 7.91
CA HIS A 55 -8.89 -10.35 6.74
C HIS A 55 -8.06 -11.38 5.98
N VAL A 56 -8.45 -11.70 4.75
CA VAL A 56 -7.72 -12.65 3.89
C VAL A 56 -6.96 -11.87 2.83
N VAL A 57 -5.64 -12.01 2.83
CA VAL A 57 -4.72 -11.37 1.89
C VAL A 57 -3.80 -12.40 1.25
N TYR A 58 -3.20 -12.08 0.10
CA TYR A 58 -2.27 -13.00 -0.55
C TYR A 58 -1.01 -13.19 0.31
N ARG A 59 -0.42 -12.10 0.76
CA ARG A 59 0.78 -12.02 1.60
C ARG A 59 0.58 -10.88 2.60
N PHE A 60 1.12 -10.99 3.80
CA PHE A 60 1.07 -9.88 4.75
C PHE A 60 2.48 -9.34 4.99
N ASP A 61 2.89 -8.38 4.16
CA ASP A 61 4.21 -7.78 4.13
C ASP A 61 4.13 -6.31 3.66
N THR A 62 5.25 -5.65 3.44
CA THR A 62 5.29 -4.24 3.02
C THR A 62 4.55 -4.00 1.69
N GLY A 63 3.42 -3.32 1.76
CA GLY A 63 2.57 -3.00 0.60
C GLY A 63 1.49 -1.99 0.93
N GLY A 64 0.92 -1.35 -0.10
CA GLY A 64 -0.14 -0.34 0.07
C GLY A 64 -1.43 -0.91 0.62
N LEU A 65 -1.83 -2.10 0.14
CA LEU A 65 -3.00 -2.84 0.60
C LEU A 65 -2.83 -3.24 2.07
N GLU A 66 -1.70 -3.84 2.40
CA GLU A 66 -1.38 -4.37 3.73
C GLU A 66 -1.28 -3.23 4.75
N ASN A 67 -0.70 -2.08 4.37
CA ASN A 67 -0.74 -0.86 5.17
C ASN A 67 -2.18 -0.39 5.45
N GLY A 68 -3.07 -0.50 4.46
CA GLY A 68 -4.49 -0.23 4.64
C GLY A 68 -5.12 -1.14 5.70
N VAL A 69 -4.76 -2.43 5.72
CA VAL A 69 -5.22 -3.40 6.76
C VAL A 69 -4.65 -3.04 8.13
N VAL A 70 -3.36 -2.71 8.23
CA VAL A 70 -2.73 -2.26 9.49
C VAL A 70 -3.44 -1.02 10.03
N ASN A 71 -3.68 -0.02 9.18
CA ASN A 71 -4.39 1.20 9.58
C ASN A 71 -5.81 0.90 10.04
N LEU A 72 -6.54 0.05 9.30
CA LEU A 72 -7.89 -0.36 9.66
C LEU A 72 -7.92 -1.04 11.05
N ILE A 73 -7.05 -2.00 11.29
CA ILE A 73 -6.98 -2.74 12.55
C ILE A 73 -6.60 -1.80 13.72
N ASN A 74 -5.57 -0.97 13.52
CA ASN A 74 -5.06 -0.10 14.57
C ASN A 74 -6.02 1.01 15.01
N HIS A 75 -6.93 1.44 14.14
CA HIS A 75 -7.83 2.57 14.41
C HIS A 75 -9.30 2.15 14.53
N MET A 76 -9.66 0.89 14.22
CA MET A 76 -10.97 0.36 14.49
C MET A 76 -11.18 0.26 16.02
N PRO A 77 -12.26 0.84 16.60
CA PRO A 77 -12.53 0.70 18.03
C PRO A 77 -12.60 -0.78 18.45
N GLN A 78 -12.01 -1.11 19.59
CA GLN A 78 -11.98 -2.50 20.09
C GLN A 78 -13.40 -3.06 20.32
N ALA A 79 -14.33 -2.20 20.73
CA ALA A 79 -15.73 -2.57 20.90
C ALA A 79 -16.45 -2.83 19.57
N ALA A 80 -15.94 -2.34 18.44
CA ALA A 80 -16.58 -2.51 17.14
C ALA A 80 -16.23 -3.85 16.47
N ALA A 81 -14.99 -4.32 16.61
CA ALA A 81 -14.54 -5.59 16.02
C ALA A 81 -13.26 -6.13 16.67
N ARG A 82 -13.15 -7.45 16.70
CA ARG A 82 -11.88 -8.19 16.81
C ARG A 82 -11.36 -8.51 15.42
N HIS A 83 -10.07 -8.75 15.28
CA HIS A 83 -9.47 -8.98 13.98
C HIS A 83 -8.61 -10.24 13.95
N MET A 84 -8.59 -10.91 12.80
CA MET A 84 -7.67 -11.97 12.43
C MET A 84 -7.13 -11.68 11.03
N VAL A 85 -5.85 -11.92 10.79
CA VAL A 85 -5.25 -11.79 9.46
C VAL A 85 -4.85 -13.19 8.98
N VAL A 86 -5.35 -13.58 7.83
CA VAL A 86 -4.98 -14.83 7.14
C VAL A 86 -4.26 -14.47 5.86
N ALA A 87 -2.96 -14.74 5.82
CA ALA A 87 -2.15 -14.65 4.61
C ALA A 87 -2.14 -16.00 3.88
N LEU A 88 -2.44 -15.99 2.59
CA LEU A 88 -2.42 -17.23 1.80
C LEU A 88 -1.01 -17.81 1.72
N THR A 89 0.02 -16.97 1.59
CA THR A 89 1.41 -17.39 1.53
C THR A 89 2.10 -17.22 2.87
N GLU A 90 2.55 -16.05 3.21
CA GLU A 90 3.37 -15.79 4.39
C GLU A 90 2.99 -14.49 5.13
N VAL A 91 3.36 -14.41 6.38
CA VAL A 91 3.26 -13.22 7.23
C VAL A 91 4.68 -12.81 7.60
N SER A 92 5.07 -11.58 7.28
CA SER A 92 6.32 -10.99 7.73
C SER A 92 6.18 -10.53 9.18
N ASP A 93 7.00 -11.07 10.09
CA ASP A 93 6.98 -10.69 11.51
C ASP A 93 7.27 -9.20 11.71
N ALA A 94 8.24 -8.66 10.97
CA ALA A 94 8.59 -7.24 11.01
C ALA A 94 7.42 -6.34 10.58
N PHE A 95 6.63 -6.80 9.61
CA PHE A 95 5.46 -6.05 9.16
C PHE A 95 4.26 -6.24 10.11
N ALA A 96 4.04 -7.44 10.61
CA ALA A 96 2.99 -7.75 11.60
C ALA A 96 3.17 -6.95 12.91
N ALA A 97 4.41 -6.66 13.32
CA ALA A 97 4.72 -5.82 14.47
C ALA A 97 4.19 -4.37 14.35
N ARG A 98 3.80 -3.92 13.16
CA ARG A 98 3.13 -2.62 12.95
C ARG A 98 1.68 -2.61 13.41
N VAL A 99 1.06 -3.78 13.62
CA VAL A 99 -0.25 -3.92 14.26
C VAL A 99 -0.07 -3.76 15.76
N ARG A 100 -0.60 -2.66 16.31
CA ARG A 100 -0.44 -2.30 17.73
C ARG A 100 -1.40 -3.04 18.67
N ARG A 101 -2.47 -3.59 18.14
CA ARG A 101 -3.44 -4.39 18.89
C ARG A 101 -2.87 -5.78 19.20
N ARG A 102 -2.93 -6.18 20.46
CA ARG A 102 -2.40 -7.48 20.93
C ARG A 102 -3.39 -8.64 20.76
N ASP A 103 -4.66 -8.33 20.49
CA ASP A 103 -5.76 -9.28 20.32
C ASP A 103 -5.95 -9.75 18.86
N VAL A 104 -4.95 -9.54 17.99
CA VAL A 104 -4.98 -9.93 16.58
C VAL A 104 -4.21 -11.22 16.37
N GLU A 105 -4.86 -12.20 15.78
CA GLU A 105 -4.25 -13.47 15.38
C GLU A 105 -3.78 -13.38 13.92
N PHE A 106 -2.57 -13.89 13.66
CA PHE A 106 -1.99 -13.99 12.32
C PHE A 106 -1.82 -15.46 11.94
N VAL A 107 -2.30 -15.82 10.75
CA VAL A 107 -2.23 -17.17 10.20
C VAL A 107 -1.62 -17.14 8.81
N ALA A 108 -0.54 -17.90 8.58
CA ALA A 108 0.04 -18.12 7.26
C ALA A 108 -0.31 -19.54 6.79
N LEU A 109 -0.87 -19.66 5.57
CA LEU A 109 -1.31 -20.95 5.03
C LEU A 109 -0.26 -21.63 4.14
N GLY A 110 0.84 -20.94 3.79
CA GLY A 110 1.90 -21.51 2.96
C GLY A 110 1.43 -21.96 1.57
N LYS A 111 0.53 -21.20 0.94
CA LYS A 111 -0.03 -21.51 -0.39
C LYS A 111 1.07 -21.75 -1.42
N PRO A 112 1.14 -22.93 -2.04
CA PRO A 112 2.04 -23.15 -3.15
C PRO A 112 1.59 -22.34 -4.39
N PRO A 113 2.47 -22.16 -5.39
CA PRO A 113 2.08 -21.58 -6.67
C PRO A 113 0.86 -22.27 -7.29
N GLY A 114 0.02 -21.49 -7.99
CA GLY A 114 -1.18 -21.99 -8.66
C GLY A 114 -2.47 -21.71 -7.89
N HIS A 115 -3.56 -22.40 -8.27
CA HIS A 115 -4.89 -22.18 -7.73
C HIS A 115 -5.02 -22.62 -6.25
N GLY A 116 -5.72 -21.83 -5.44
CA GLY A 116 -5.81 -22.00 -4.00
C GLY A 116 -6.84 -23.01 -3.49
N ALA A 117 -7.56 -23.73 -4.37
CA ALA A 117 -8.63 -24.67 -3.95
C ALA A 117 -8.16 -25.73 -2.96
N ARG A 118 -6.88 -26.11 -3.00
CA ARG A 118 -6.29 -27.06 -2.02
C ARG A 118 -6.35 -26.56 -0.57
N LEU A 119 -6.46 -25.25 -0.37
CA LEU A 119 -6.59 -24.63 0.96
C LEU A 119 -8.03 -24.67 1.51
N TYR A 120 -9.02 -24.98 0.69
CA TYR A 120 -10.43 -24.95 1.10
C TYR A 120 -10.72 -25.79 2.36
N PRO A 121 -10.29 -27.05 2.48
CA PRO A 121 -10.56 -27.84 3.68
C PRO A 121 -9.97 -27.22 4.95
N GLU A 122 -8.77 -26.62 4.84
CA GLU A 122 -8.09 -25.97 5.96
C GLU A 122 -8.81 -24.66 6.34
N LEU A 123 -9.16 -23.83 5.36
CA LEU A 123 -9.91 -22.60 5.58
C LEU A 123 -11.31 -22.85 6.15
N VAL A 124 -12.02 -23.86 5.65
CA VAL A 124 -13.35 -24.24 6.19
C VAL A 124 -13.23 -24.66 7.65
N ARG A 125 -12.22 -25.46 8.00
CA ARG A 125 -11.94 -25.86 9.40
C ARG A 125 -11.60 -24.64 10.25
N LEU A 126 -10.74 -23.76 9.77
CA LEU A 126 -10.36 -22.50 10.43
C LEU A 126 -11.61 -21.65 10.72
N PHE A 127 -12.39 -21.34 9.70
CA PHE A 127 -13.58 -20.48 9.84
C PHE A 127 -14.66 -21.10 10.72
N ARG A 128 -14.88 -22.42 10.67
CA ARG A 128 -15.80 -23.11 11.58
C ARG A 128 -15.34 -23.07 13.03
N ARG A 129 -14.03 -23.14 13.27
CA ARG A 129 -13.44 -23.02 14.62
C ARG A 129 -13.54 -21.60 15.16
N CYS A 130 -13.14 -20.58 14.37
CA CYS A 130 -13.05 -19.18 14.80
C CYS A 130 -14.39 -18.46 14.71
N LYS A 131 -15.33 -18.95 13.90
CA LYS A 131 -16.69 -18.39 13.66
C LYS A 131 -16.64 -16.88 13.38
N PRO A 132 -15.93 -16.42 12.33
CA PRO A 132 -15.90 -15.01 12.01
C PRO A 132 -17.28 -14.53 11.57
N ALA A 133 -17.70 -13.35 12.06
CA ALA A 133 -18.89 -12.67 11.58
C ALA A 133 -18.70 -12.16 10.15
N VAL A 134 -17.47 -11.78 9.82
CA VAL A 134 -17.08 -11.26 8.50
C VAL A 134 -15.81 -11.93 8.01
N VAL A 135 -15.82 -12.39 6.75
CA VAL A 135 -14.60 -12.69 5.98
C VAL A 135 -14.43 -11.64 4.90
N HIS A 136 -13.31 -10.92 4.94
CA HIS A 136 -12.96 -9.87 3.99
C HIS A 136 -11.72 -10.26 3.20
N THR A 137 -11.92 -10.73 1.97
CA THR A 137 -10.82 -11.03 1.02
C THR A 137 -10.41 -9.79 0.24
N ARG A 138 -9.14 -9.68 -0.15
CA ARG A 138 -8.62 -8.50 -0.87
C ARG A 138 -7.84 -8.90 -2.12
N ASN A 139 -8.16 -8.22 -3.21
CA ASN A 139 -7.65 -8.44 -4.56
C ASN A 139 -7.94 -9.85 -5.11
N LEU A 140 -7.73 -10.03 -6.40
CA LEU A 140 -8.12 -11.23 -7.14
C LEU A 140 -7.54 -12.52 -6.52
N ALA A 141 -6.28 -12.47 -6.07
CA ALA A 141 -5.61 -13.64 -5.50
C ALA A 141 -6.29 -14.21 -4.23
N ALA A 142 -6.98 -13.36 -3.45
CA ALA A 142 -7.71 -13.81 -2.27
C ALA A 142 -9.21 -14.06 -2.55
N LEU A 143 -9.74 -13.56 -3.66
CA LEU A 143 -11.15 -13.74 -4.05
C LEU A 143 -11.53 -15.23 -4.12
N GLU A 144 -10.62 -16.05 -4.62
CA GLU A 144 -10.83 -17.50 -4.73
C GLU A 144 -11.08 -18.22 -3.38
N MET A 145 -10.89 -17.54 -2.24
CA MET A 145 -11.17 -18.09 -0.91
C MET A 145 -12.62 -17.87 -0.45
N GLN A 146 -13.42 -17.09 -1.16
CA GLN A 146 -14.82 -16.82 -0.82
C GLN A 146 -15.72 -18.07 -0.77
N PRO A 147 -15.58 -19.08 -1.66
CA PRO A 147 -16.30 -20.33 -1.52
C PRO A 147 -16.06 -21.04 -0.19
N ALA A 148 -14.82 -21.08 0.30
CA ALA A 148 -14.50 -21.70 1.58
C ALA A 148 -15.20 -20.98 2.75
N ALA A 149 -15.28 -19.65 2.70
CA ALA A 149 -16.03 -18.86 3.68
C ALA A 149 -17.55 -19.15 3.61
N ALA A 150 -18.10 -19.30 2.41
CA ALA A 150 -19.50 -19.66 2.21
C ALA A 150 -19.82 -21.07 2.76
N TRP A 151 -18.98 -22.05 2.46
CA TRP A 151 -19.13 -23.43 2.97
C TRP A 151 -18.92 -23.57 4.46
N ALA A 152 -18.16 -22.66 5.06
CA ALA A 152 -18.02 -22.56 6.51
C ALA A 152 -19.23 -21.90 7.18
N GLY A 153 -20.18 -21.34 6.43
CA GLY A 153 -21.35 -20.65 6.95
C GLY A 153 -21.08 -19.24 7.47
N VAL A 154 -20.04 -18.55 6.95
CA VAL A 154 -19.72 -17.17 7.36
C VAL A 154 -20.85 -16.22 6.96
N PRO A 155 -21.46 -15.48 7.92
CA PRO A 155 -22.66 -14.67 7.67
C PRO A 155 -22.44 -13.57 6.64
N LEU A 156 -21.34 -12.80 6.75
CA LEU A 156 -21.04 -11.71 5.85
C LEU A 156 -19.71 -11.93 5.14
N ARG A 157 -19.75 -11.95 3.82
CA ARG A 157 -18.60 -12.15 2.95
C ARG A 157 -18.38 -10.91 2.12
N VAL A 158 -17.23 -10.25 2.35
CA VAL A 158 -16.84 -8.99 1.72
C VAL A 158 -15.62 -9.24 0.82
N HIS A 159 -15.56 -8.57 -0.32
CA HIS A 159 -14.38 -8.57 -1.18
C HIS A 159 -13.95 -7.14 -1.52
N GLY A 160 -12.67 -6.84 -1.32
CA GLY A 160 -12.06 -5.54 -1.61
C GLY A 160 -11.20 -5.56 -2.86
N GLU A 161 -11.45 -4.63 -3.79
CA GLU A 161 -10.57 -4.34 -4.92
C GLU A 161 -9.70 -3.13 -4.57
N HIS A 162 -8.39 -3.36 -4.43
CA HIS A 162 -7.42 -2.36 -3.97
C HIS A 162 -6.51 -1.82 -5.07
N GLY A 163 -6.69 -2.25 -6.30
CA GLY A 163 -5.93 -1.86 -7.50
C GLY A 163 -6.15 -2.85 -8.61
N ARG A 164 -5.55 -2.57 -9.75
CA ARG A 164 -5.52 -3.49 -10.88
C ARG A 164 -4.42 -4.53 -10.71
N ASP A 165 -4.64 -5.71 -11.27
CA ASP A 165 -3.60 -6.71 -11.38
C ASP A 165 -2.50 -6.24 -12.34
N ALA A 166 -1.24 -6.57 -12.06
CA ALA A 166 -0.10 -6.15 -12.89
C ALA A 166 -0.20 -6.67 -14.35
N GLU A 167 -0.91 -7.78 -14.54
CA GLU A 167 -1.17 -8.40 -15.85
C GLU A 167 -2.43 -7.84 -16.53
N ASP A 168 -3.18 -6.93 -15.88
CA ASP A 168 -4.45 -6.36 -16.38
C ASP A 168 -4.60 -4.90 -15.93
N ILE A 169 -3.58 -4.08 -16.22
CA ILE A 169 -3.50 -2.68 -15.77
C ILE A 169 -4.67 -1.84 -16.30
N ASP A 170 -5.13 -2.09 -17.53
CA ASP A 170 -6.24 -1.41 -18.18
C ASP A 170 -7.62 -2.04 -17.89
N GLY A 171 -7.66 -3.20 -17.24
CA GLY A 171 -8.89 -3.90 -16.87
C GLY A 171 -9.65 -4.49 -18.06
N THR A 172 -8.96 -4.76 -19.18
CA THR A 172 -9.57 -5.29 -20.39
C THR A 172 -9.54 -6.80 -20.47
N SER A 173 -8.78 -7.48 -19.61
CA SER A 173 -8.64 -8.93 -19.59
C SER A 173 -9.96 -9.64 -19.30
N ARG A 174 -10.53 -10.27 -20.33
CA ARG A 174 -11.76 -11.08 -20.20
C ARG A 174 -11.60 -12.24 -19.20
N ARG A 175 -10.37 -12.78 -19.06
CA ARG A 175 -10.07 -13.83 -18.09
C ARG A 175 -10.25 -13.33 -16.67
N HIS A 176 -9.68 -12.18 -16.31
CA HIS A 176 -9.80 -11.59 -14.98
C HIS A 176 -11.24 -11.18 -14.66
N GLN A 177 -11.97 -10.64 -15.64
CA GLN A 177 -13.40 -10.33 -15.49
C GLN A 177 -14.22 -11.59 -15.25
N TRP A 178 -13.95 -12.67 -16.02
CA TRP A 178 -14.65 -13.95 -15.89
C TRP A 178 -14.41 -14.59 -14.51
N VAL A 179 -13.17 -14.61 -14.03
CA VAL A 179 -12.83 -15.11 -12.69
C VAL A 179 -13.64 -14.37 -11.62
N ARG A 180 -13.69 -13.03 -11.67
CA ARG A 180 -14.49 -12.24 -10.74
C ARG A 180 -15.99 -12.59 -10.80
N ARG A 181 -16.53 -12.83 -12.00
CA ARG A 181 -17.93 -13.25 -12.18
C ARG A 181 -18.21 -14.61 -11.56
N VAL A 182 -17.33 -15.59 -11.77
CA VAL A 182 -17.47 -16.96 -11.23
C VAL A 182 -17.52 -16.95 -9.70
N TYR A 183 -16.72 -16.15 -9.05
CA TYR A 183 -16.71 -16.06 -7.60
C TYR A 183 -17.76 -15.09 -7.01
N SER A 184 -18.41 -14.28 -7.84
CA SER A 184 -19.36 -13.26 -7.37
C SER A 184 -20.58 -13.80 -6.60
N PRO A 185 -21.10 -15.02 -6.82
CA PRO A 185 -22.18 -15.59 -6.02
C PRO A 185 -21.81 -15.81 -4.54
N PHE A 186 -20.51 -15.97 -4.25
CA PHE A 186 -20.01 -16.22 -2.91
C PHE A 186 -19.71 -14.92 -2.14
N VAL A 187 -19.78 -13.75 -2.78
CA VAL A 187 -19.52 -12.43 -2.17
C VAL A 187 -20.83 -11.71 -1.90
N HIS A 188 -21.04 -11.18 -0.70
CA HIS A 188 -22.23 -10.37 -0.40
C HIS A 188 -22.03 -8.89 -0.75
N ARG A 189 -20.86 -8.33 -0.42
CA ARG A 189 -20.52 -6.91 -0.61
C ARG A 189 -19.15 -6.77 -1.23
N TYR A 190 -19.00 -5.79 -2.10
CA TYR A 190 -17.73 -5.38 -2.69
C TYR A 190 -17.31 -4.02 -2.13
N VAL A 191 -16.03 -3.85 -1.85
CA VAL A 191 -15.43 -2.56 -1.50
C VAL A 191 -14.46 -2.18 -2.60
N ALA A 192 -14.70 -1.06 -3.27
CA ALA A 192 -13.81 -0.50 -4.28
C ALA A 192 -13.07 0.71 -3.69
N LEU A 193 -11.74 0.76 -3.84
CA LEU A 193 -10.95 1.86 -3.33
C LEU A 193 -11.12 3.17 -4.11
N SER A 194 -11.57 3.10 -5.35
CA SER A 194 -11.83 4.25 -6.21
C SER A 194 -13.16 4.12 -6.93
N ARG A 195 -13.69 5.24 -7.41
CA ARG A 195 -14.88 5.23 -8.28
C ARG A 195 -14.60 4.51 -9.59
N GLU A 196 -13.37 4.62 -10.08
CA GLU A 196 -12.94 3.92 -11.29
C GLU A 196 -13.00 2.41 -11.10
N LEU A 197 -12.50 1.86 -9.97
CA LEU A 197 -12.62 0.44 -9.63
C LEU A 197 -14.09 0.03 -9.40
N GLY A 198 -14.90 0.91 -8.78
CA GLY A 198 -16.33 0.68 -8.61
C GLY A 198 -17.04 0.53 -9.96
N ARG A 199 -16.80 1.45 -10.90
CA ARG A 199 -17.33 1.36 -12.28
C ARG A 199 -16.84 0.11 -13.00
N TYR A 200 -15.57 -0.25 -12.87
CA TYR A 200 -15.07 -1.51 -13.43
C TYR A 200 -15.85 -2.75 -12.93
N LEU A 201 -16.11 -2.83 -11.62
CA LEU A 201 -16.91 -3.93 -11.06
C LEU A 201 -18.33 -3.96 -11.63
N VAL A 202 -18.97 -2.81 -11.79
CA VAL A 202 -20.34 -2.71 -12.31
C VAL A 202 -20.36 -2.95 -13.83
N ASP A 203 -19.60 -2.17 -14.59
CA ASP A 203 -19.73 -2.09 -16.04
C ASP A 203 -19.03 -3.24 -16.77
N ARG A 204 -17.88 -3.70 -16.25
CA ARG A 204 -17.06 -4.74 -16.92
C ARG A 204 -17.25 -6.12 -16.30
N VAL A 205 -17.32 -6.20 -14.98
CA VAL A 205 -17.52 -7.50 -14.29
C VAL A 205 -19.00 -7.86 -14.21
N GLY A 206 -19.91 -6.87 -14.15
CA GLY A 206 -21.36 -7.09 -14.06
C GLY A 206 -21.85 -7.29 -12.61
N ILE A 207 -21.17 -6.72 -11.64
CA ILE A 207 -21.62 -6.72 -10.24
C ILE A 207 -22.74 -5.69 -10.09
N ARG A 208 -23.82 -6.05 -9.39
CA ARG A 208 -24.91 -5.10 -9.10
C ARG A 208 -24.38 -3.91 -8.29
N GLU A 209 -24.69 -2.69 -8.70
CA GLU A 209 -24.23 -1.47 -8.05
C GLU A 209 -24.58 -1.44 -6.53
N THR A 210 -25.76 -1.93 -6.16
CA THR A 210 -26.19 -2.04 -4.76
C THR A 210 -25.31 -2.92 -3.87
N ARG A 211 -24.42 -3.73 -4.47
CA ARG A 211 -23.45 -4.56 -3.76
C ARG A 211 -22.07 -3.93 -3.69
N VAL A 212 -21.84 -2.80 -4.36
CA VAL A 212 -20.55 -2.10 -4.44
C VAL A 212 -20.57 -0.89 -3.52
N SER A 213 -19.65 -0.84 -2.59
CA SER A 213 -19.39 0.30 -1.70
C SER A 213 -18.05 0.91 -2.07
N GLN A 214 -17.99 2.22 -2.21
CA GLN A 214 -16.74 2.91 -2.48
C GLN A 214 -16.17 3.45 -1.17
N ILE A 215 -14.95 3.01 -0.77
CA ILE A 215 -14.25 3.45 0.44
C ILE A 215 -12.80 3.73 0.09
N TYR A 216 -12.39 4.99 0.18
CA TYR A 216 -10.99 5.37 -0.02
C TYR A 216 -10.10 4.93 1.15
N ASN A 217 -8.82 4.76 0.87
CA ASN A 217 -7.83 4.66 1.94
C ASN A 217 -7.82 5.94 2.78
N GLY A 218 -7.66 5.76 4.09
CA GLY A 218 -7.48 6.86 5.02
C GLY A 218 -5.99 7.10 5.31
N VAL A 219 -5.63 8.34 5.56
CA VAL A 219 -4.29 8.73 6.00
C VAL A 219 -4.30 9.25 7.44
N ASP A 220 -3.25 8.90 8.19
CA ASP A 220 -3.00 9.44 9.54
C ASP A 220 -2.48 10.88 9.45
N THR A 221 -3.37 11.83 9.63
CA THR A 221 -3.09 13.27 9.52
C THR A 221 -2.36 13.86 10.73
N LEU A 222 -2.19 13.08 11.81
CA LEU A 222 -1.34 13.44 12.94
C LEU A 222 0.10 13.03 12.67
N ARG A 223 0.30 11.85 12.12
CA ARG A 223 1.61 11.35 11.72
C ARG A 223 2.15 12.12 10.50
N PHE A 224 1.34 12.28 9.45
CA PHE A 224 1.64 13.07 8.25
C PHE A 224 1.07 14.47 8.44
N ARG A 225 1.89 15.37 8.94
CA ARG A 225 1.56 16.76 9.24
C ARG A 225 2.45 17.72 8.44
N PRO A 226 2.05 18.97 8.27
CA PRO A 226 2.92 19.98 7.70
C PRO A 226 4.21 20.13 8.51
N ALA A 227 5.28 20.52 7.86
CA ALA A 227 6.48 21.01 8.55
C ALA A 227 6.12 22.20 9.45
N ALA A 228 6.81 22.33 10.58
CA ALA A 228 6.65 23.48 11.47
C ALA A 228 6.98 24.78 10.73
N GLY A 229 6.24 25.84 11.03
CA GLY A 229 6.47 27.15 10.41
C GLY A 229 7.87 27.68 10.72
N GLY A 230 8.57 28.18 9.70
CA GLY A 230 9.79 28.96 9.87
C GLY A 230 9.51 30.34 10.49
N PRO A 231 10.59 31.13 10.80
CA PRO A 231 10.44 32.50 11.31
C PRO A 231 9.53 33.31 10.39
N GLY A 232 8.56 34.01 10.99
CA GLY A 232 7.59 34.85 10.26
C GLY A 232 6.38 34.09 9.69
N GLY A 233 6.10 32.83 10.12
CA GLY A 233 4.92 32.06 9.68
C GLY A 233 5.06 31.45 8.29
N GLN A 234 6.21 31.54 7.65
CA GLN A 234 6.48 30.87 6.39
C GLN A 234 6.71 29.38 6.65
N ARG A 235 6.10 28.52 5.82
CA ARG A 235 6.35 27.09 5.85
C ARG A 235 7.81 26.82 5.51
N GLY A 236 8.59 26.37 6.52
CA GLY A 236 9.94 25.86 6.32
C GLY A 236 9.91 24.36 6.01
N ARG A 237 10.99 23.84 5.42
CA ARG A 237 11.26 22.39 5.41
C ARG A 237 11.89 21.99 6.75
N GLU A 238 11.55 20.79 7.25
CA GLU A 238 12.29 20.20 8.38
C GLU A 238 13.52 19.46 7.83
N PRO A 239 14.67 19.52 8.55
CA PRO A 239 15.84 18.74 8.18
C PRO A 239 15.56 17.23 8.17
N VAL A 240 16.06 16.53 7.17
CA VAL A 240 15.96 15.07 7.04
C VAL A 240 17.32 14.46 7.37
N ALA A 241 17.33 13.49 8.29
CA ALA A 241 18.56 12.81 8.70
C ALA A 241 19.27 12.16 7.49
N GLY A 242 20.58 12.46 7.34
CA GLY A 242 21.40 11.94 6.23
C GLY A 242 21.13 12.57 4.87
N SER A 243 20.22 13.54 4.75
CA SER A 243 19.99 14.25 3.50
C SER A 243 21.10 15.28 3.25
N PRO A 244 21.68 15.34 2.03
CA PRO A 244 22.60 16.40 1.64
C PRO A 244 21.89 17.72 1.30
N PHE A 245 20.54 17.75 1.33
CA PHE A 245 19.73 18.87 0.86
C PHE A 245 18.96 19.61 1.96
N ASN A 246 19.54 19.73 3.15
CA ASN A 246 18.93 20.40 4.28
C ASN A 246 19.07 21.95 4.26
N ASP A 247 19.84 22.52 3.30
CA ASP A 247 19.94 23.96 3.10
C ASP A 247 18.55 24.55 2.76
N PRO A 248 18.03 25.52 3.53
CA PRO A 248 16.71 26.11 3.30
C PRO A 248 16.58 26.89 1.98
N ARG A 249 17.70 27.27 1.36
CA ARG A 249 17.69 27.93 0.04
C ARG A 249 17.37 26.98 -1.11
N LEU A 250 17.54 25.69 -0.91
CA LEU A 250 17.23 24.67 -1.91
C LEU A 250 15.72 24.46 -2.00
N TRP A 251 15.24 24.09 -3.18
CA TRP A 251 13.88 23.65 -3.41
C TRP A 251 13.89 22.16 -3.76
N VAL A 252 13.23 21.34 -2.95
CA VAL A 252 13.37 19.88 -2.97
C VAL A 252 12.07 19.24 -3.44
N ALA A 253 12.09 18.66 -4.64
CA ALA A 253 11.06 17.75 -5.11
C ALA A 253 11.39 16.32 -4.70
N GLY A 254 10.39 15.51 -4.38
CA GLY A 254 10.67 14.12 -4.03
C GLY A 254 9.55 13.16 -4.35
N THR A 255 9.92 11.87 -4.38
CA THR A 255 9.01 10.74 -4.51
C THR A 255 9.33 9.68 -3.48
N VAL A 256 8.32 8.89 -3.10
CA VAL A 256 8.44 7.76 -2.18
C VAL A 256 7.73 6.55 -2.77
N GLY A 257 8.43 5.43 -2.89
CA GLY A 257 7.83 4.18 -3.34
C GLY A 257 8.82 3.20 -3.94
N ARG A 258 8.43 1.93 -4.05
CA ARG A 258 9.26 0.90 -4.69
C ARG A 258 9.58 1.27 -6.13
N MET A 259 10.83 1.11 -6.55
CA MET A 259 11.29 1.45 -7.91
C MET A 259 10.98 0.31 -8.89
N MET A 260 9.70 0.20 -9.24
CA MET A 260 9.13 -0.83 -10.12
C MET A 260 8.55 -0.20 -11.38
N THR A 261 8.36 -0.99 -12.43
CA THR A 261 7.82 -0.54 -13.73
C THR A 261 6.55 0.30 -13.58
N VAL A 262 5.59 -0.14 -12.75
CA VAL A 262 4.33 0.59 -12.55
C VAL A 262 4.50 1.94 -11.85
N LYS A 263 5.63 2.17 -11.14
CA LYS A 263 5.93 3.43 -10.43
C LYS A 263 6.79 4.39 -11.25
N ALA A 264 7.44 3.91 -12.30
CA ALA A 264 8.13 4.67 -13.35
C ALA A 264 9.07 5.79 -12.87
N GLN A 265 9.83 5.57 -11.78
CA GLN A 265 10.77 6.57 -11.28
C GLN A 265 11.81 7.06 -12.32
N PRO A 266 12.25 6.26 -13.31
CA PRO A 266 13.07 6.78 -14.41
C PRO A 266 12.42 7.93 -15.17
N ASP A 267 11.09 8.00 -15.28
CA ASP A 267 10.41 9.12 -15.94
C ASP A 267 10.51 10.42 -15.12
N LEU A 268 10.50 10.30 -13.78
CA LEU A 268 10.79 11.45 -12.91
C LEU A 268 12.24 11.90 -13.05
N ALA A 269 13.20 10.97 -13.14
CA ALA A 269 14.60 11.32 -13.38
C ALA A 269 14.77 12.07 -14.74
N ARG A 270 14.09 11.60 -15.81
CA ARG A 270 14.06 12.30 -17.11
C ARG A 270 13.44 13.70 -16.99
N ALA A 271 12.30 13.81 -16.31
CA ALA A 271 11.63 15.09 -16.08
C ALA A 271 12.51 16.08 -15.33
N PHE A 272 13.22 15.62 -14.30
CA PHE A 272 14.19 16.43 -13.57
C PHE A 272 15.33 16.93 -14.46
N VAL A 273 15.93 16.05 -15.26
CA VAL A 273 16.97 16.41 -16.26
C VAL A 273 16.45 17.45 -17.24
N LEU A 274 15.22 17.26 -17.76
CA LEU A 274 14.61 18.22 -18.70
C LEU A 274 14.38 19.60 -18.05
N ALA A 275 13.92 19.64 -16.80
CA ALA A 275 13.73 20.89 -16.07
C ALA A 275 15.05 21.67 -15.91
N ILE A 276 16.15 21.00 -15.54
CA ILE A 276 17.47 21.60 -15.41
C ILE A 276 18.02 22.06 -16.80
N LYS A 277 17.90 21.24 -17.84
CA LYS A 277 18.39 21.60 -19.20
C LYS A 277 17.68 22.81 -19.78
N ARG A 278 16.37 22.95 -19.55
CA ARG A 278 15.57 24.06 -20.06
C ARG A 278 15.70 25.34 -19.26
N THR A 279 15.95 25.21 -17.96
CA THR A 279 16.10 26.35 -17.05
C THR A 279 17.39 26.15 -16.25
N PRO A 280 18.58 26.44 -16.83
CA PRO A 280 19.87 26.16 -16.19
C PRO A 280 20.04 26.81 -14.81
N ALA A 281 19.39 27.95 -14.55
CA ALA A 281 19.39 28.61 -13.25
C ALA A 281 18.79 27.74 -12.12
N LEU A 282 17.99 26.73 -12.46
CA LEU A 282 17.46 25.78 -11.46
C LEU A 282 18.56 24.83 -10.92
N ARG A 283 19.68 24.68 -11.60
CA ARG A 283 20.82 23.89 -11.11
C ARG A 283 21.30 24.34 -9.74
N GLU A 284 21.20 25.62 -9.42
CA GLU A 284 21.63 26.18 -8.15
C GLU A 284 20.68 25.77 -6.99
N ARG A 285 19.39 25.60 -7.24
CA ARG A 285 18.39 25.44 -6.17
C ARG A 285 17.53 24.20 -6.21
N LEU A 286 17.23 23.64 -7.39
CA LEU A 286 16.35 22.47 -7.52
C LEU A 286 17.10 21.19 -7.15
N ARG A 287 16.48 20.39 -6.29
CA ARG A 287 17.01 19.08 -5.84
C ARG A 287 15.93 18.01 -5.97
N LEU A 288 16.37 16.77 -6.19
CA LEU A 288 15.51 15.61 -6.31
C LEU A 288 15.79 14.59 -5.20
N VAL A 289 14.76 14.12 -4.52
CA VAL A 289 14.84 13.04 -3.53
C VAL A 289 13.98 11.88 -3.99
N MET A 290 14.57 10.69 -4.13
CA MET A 290 13.86 9.48 -4.55
C MET A 290 14.05 8.38 -3.51
N VAL A 291 13.04 8.23 -2.62
CA VAL A 291 13.05 7.24 -1.52
C VAL A 291 12.42 5.93 -1.97
N GLY A 292 13.12 4.85 -1.73
CA GLY A 292 12.73 3.49 -2.08
C GLY A 292 13.82 2.76 -2.83
N ASP A 293 13.58 1.48 -3.08
CA ASP A 293 14.49 0.61 -3.82
C ASP A 293 13.71 -0.25 -4.81
N GLY A 294 14.42 -0.93 -5.69
CA GLY A 294 13.85 -1.84 -6.67
C GLY A 294 14.61 -1.90 -8.00
N PRO A 295 14.14 -2.75 -8.93
CA PRO A 295 14.85 -3.02 -10.20
C PRO A 295 15.14 -1.80 -11.05
N LEU A 296 14.33 -0.74 -10.95
CA LEU A 296 14.53 0.48 -11.77
C LEU A 296 15.45 1.53 -11.15
N ARG A 297 16.01 1.28 -9.95
CA ARG A 297 16.92 2.21 -9.28
C ARG A 297 18.16 2.52 -10.14
N ALA A 298 18.84 1.48 -10.60
CA ALA A 298 20.04 1.63 -11.41
C ALA A 298 19.79 2.44 -12.69
N GLN A 299 18.63 2.26 -13.31
CA GLN A 299 18.23 3.03 -14.49
C GLN A 299 18.02 4.51 -14.17
N ALA A 300 17.34 4.83 -13.05
CA ALA A 300 17.16 6.22 -12.63
C ALA A 300 18.52 6.90 -12.33
N GLU A 301 19.41 6.22 -11.61
CA GLU A 301 20.77 6.71 -11.34
C GLU A 301 21.59 6.91 -12.62
N GLN A 302 21.47 6.02 -13.60
CA GLN A 302 22.14 6.14 -14.88
C GLN A 302 21.68 7.39 -15.66
N ILE A 303 20.37 7.65 -15.73
CA ILE A 303 19.81 8.85 -16.39
C ILE A 303 20.39 10.13 -15.76
N LEU A 304 20.49 10.17 -14.44
CA LEU A 304 21.01 11.34 -13.73
C LEU A 304 22.52 11.52 -13.95
N ARG A 305 23.31 10.42 -13.99
CA ARG A 305 24.76 10.46 -14.27
C ARG A 305 25.06 10.90 -15.70
N GLU A 306 24.36 10.32 -16.68
CA GLU A 306 24.56 10.67 -18.09
C GLU A 306 24.22 12.14 -18.42
N ALA A 307 23.34 12.74 -17.60
CA ALA A 307 22.99 14.15 -17.73
C ALA A 307 23.85 15.09 -16.85
N GLU A 308 24.85 14.57 -16.14
CA GLU A 308 25.73 15.31 -15.25
C GLU A 308 24.98 16.11 -14.17
N VAL A 309 23.93 15.50 -13.57
CA VAL A 309 23.11 16.08 -12.50
C VAL A 309 22.94 15.13 -11.30
N ALA A 310 23.76 14.09 -11.20
CA ALA A 310 23.66 13.09 -10.15
C ALA A 310 23.88 13.70 -8.75
N GLU A 311 24.72 14.72 -8.62
CA GLU A 311 24.97 15.45 -7.37
C GLU A 311 23.77 16.29 -6.90
N LEU A 312 22.79 16.54 -7.77
CA LEU A 312 21.55 17.25 -7.47
C LEU A 312 20.42 16.31 -7.04
N ALA A 313 20.68 15.00 -7.02
CA ALA A 313 19.72 13.99 -6.65
C ALA A 313 20.21 13.11 -5.48
N TRP A 314 19.30 12.72 -4.60
CA TRP A 314 19.57 11.84 -3.48
C TRP A 314 18.65 10.63 -3.50
N LEU A 315 19.24 9.44 -3.64
CA LEU A 315 18.56 8.15 -3.68
C LEU A 315 18.99 7.30 -2.47
N PRO A 316 18.43 7.57 -1.25
CA PRO A 316 18.88 6.92 0.00
C PRO A 316 18.54 5.44 0.10
N GLY A 317 17.76 4.87 -0.82
CA GLY A 317 17.19 3.55 -0.66
C GLY A 317 15.89 3.57 0.15
N GLU A 318 15.55 2.45 0.78
CA GLU A 318 14.39 2.34 1.65
C GLU A 318 14.59 3.09 2.97
N ARG A 319 13.53 3.74 3.44
CA ARG A 319 13.52 4.49 4.71
C ARG A 319 12.25 4.17 5.50
N SER A 320 12.33 4.24 6.82
CA SER A 320 11.21 4.05 7.75
C SER A 320 10.62 5.37 8.26
N ASP A 321 11.36 6.48 8.14
CA ASP A 321 11.02 7.83 8.59
C ASP A 321 10.33 8.65 7.48
N ILE A 322 9.38 8.05 6.78
CA ILE A 322 8.68 8.70 5.65
C ILE A 322 7.97 10.01 6.04
N PRO A 323 7.35 10.15 7.23
CA PRO A 323 6.77 11.43 7.65
C PRO A 323 7.81 12.56 7.74
N GLU A 324 9.04 12.25 8.20
CA GLU A 324 10.17 13.20 8.28
C GLU A 324 10.63 13.58 6.87
N VAL A 325 10.77 12.59 5.99
CA VAL A 325 11.08 12.84 4.57
C VAL A 325 10.05 13.76 3.94
N MET A 326 8.75 13.48 4.12
CA MET A 326 7.68 14.35 3.57
C MET A 326 7.76 15.79 4.07
N ARG A 327 8.13 16.01 5.34
CA ARG A 327 8.33 17.35 5.90
C ARG A 327 9.58 18.05 5.36
N GLY A 328 10.53 17.29 4.84
CA GLY A 328 11.74 17.81 4.20
C GLY A 328 11.61 18.14 2.72
N LEU A 329 10.43 17.93 2.12
CA LEU A 329 10.17 18.24 0.72
C LEU A 329 9.43 19.59 0.56
N ASP A 330 9.57 20.21 -0.62
CA ASP A 330 8.76 21.33 -1.10
C ASP A 330 7.62 20.87 -2.03
N ALA A 331 7.80 19.75 -2.73
CA ALA A 331 6.77 19.15 -3.58
C ALA A 331 6.92 17.62 -3.61
N PHE A 332 5.80 16.94 -3.77
CA PHE A 332 5.74 15.50 -4.00
C PHE A 332 5.39 15.20 -5.46
N VAL A 333 6.13 14.26 -6.07
CA VAL A 333 5.93 13.86 -7.47
C VAL A 333 5.67 12.36 -7.55
N LEU A 334 4.62 11.97 -8.29
CA LEU A 334 4.29 10.56 -8.52
C LEU A 334 4.19 10.27 -10.01
N PRO A 335 5.20 9.65 -10.63
CA PRO A 335 5.26 9.40 -12.09
C PRO A 335 4.57 8.11 -12.53
N SER A 336 3.79 7.46 -11.68
CA SER A 336 3.26 6.11 -11.88
C SER A 336 2.53 5.91 -13.20
N LEU A 337 2.67 4.72 -13.80
CA LEU A 337 1.90 4.28 -14.97
C LEU A 337 0.56 3.64 -14.59
N ALA A 338 0.44 3.14 -13.36
CA ALA A 338 -0.81 2.61 -12.83
C ALA A 338 -0.88 2.76 -11.31
N GLU A 339 -2.08 3.07 -10.81
CA GLU A 339 -2.39 3.18 -9.38
C GLU A 339 -3.82 2.69 -9.11
N GLY A 340 -4.05 2.12 -7.93
CA GLY A 340 -5.40 2.02 -7.40
C GLY A 340 -5.79 3.35 -6.76
N VAL A 341 -5.46 3.50 -5.48
CA VAL A 341 -5.48 4.77 -4.74
C VAL A 341 -4.12 4.93 -4.09
N SER A 342 -3.39 5.97 -4.45
CA SER A 342 -2.03 6.18 -3.95
C SER A 342 -2.02 6.68 -2.51
N ASN A 343 -1.53 5.85 -1.59
CA ASN A 343 -1.34 6.25 -0.19
C ASN A 343 -0.30 7.38 -0.08
N THR A 344 0.76 7.36 -0.90
CA THR A 344 1.81 8.38 -0.85
C THR A 344 1.31 9.75 -1.32
N ILE A 345 0.33 9.82 -2.24
CA ILE A 345 -0.38 11.07 -2.55
C ILE A 345 -1.14 11.57 -1.31
N LEU A 346 -1.88 10.70 -0.60
CA LEU A 346 -2.61 11.07 0.61
C LEU A 346 -1.66 11.55 1.71
N GLU A 347 -0.53 10.88 1.89
CA GLU A 347 0.53 11.23 2.85
C GLU A 347 1.16 12.59 2.53
N ALA A 348 1.46 12.84 1.25
CA ALA A 348 1.99 14.10 0.78
C ALA A 348 0.98 15.25 0.96
N MET A 349 -0.28 15.05 0.55
CA MET A 349 -1.35 16.04 0.76
C MET A 349 -1.59 16.29 2.25
N ALA A 350 -1.59 15.25 3.10
CA ALA A 350 -1.68 15.40 4.56
C ALA A 350 -0.52 16.20 5.14
N SER A 351 0.65 16.12 4.53
CA SER A 351 1.83 16.95 4.88
C SER A 351 1.79 18.36 4.26
N SER A 352 0.69 18.76 3.63
CA SER A 352 0.51 20.00 2.85
C SER A 352 1.53 20.16 1.71
N LEU A 353 2.01 19.09 1.12
CA LEU A 353 2.83 19.16 -0.09
C LEU A 353 1.95 19.38 -1.32
N PRO A 354 2.34 20.27 -2.24
CA PRO A 354 1.77 20.27 -3.59
C PRO A 354 2.13 18.93 -4.26
N VAL A 355 1.15 18.33 -4.94
CA VAL A 355 1.30 17.03 -5.59
C VAL A 355 1.28 17.19 -7.10
N LEU A 356 2.34 16.73 -7.77
CA LEU A 356 2.41 16.55 -9.20
C LEU A 356 2.34 15.04 -9.50
N ALA A 357 1.26 14.59 -10.11
CA ALA A 357 1.04 13.17 -10.33
C ALA A 357 0.55 12.88 -11.74
N THR A 358 0.74 11.66 -12.19
CA THR A 358 0.14 11.18 -13.43
C THR A 358 -1.36 10.93 -13.25
N ALA A 359 -2.14 11.19 -14.31
CA ALA A 359 -3.59 11.04 -14.34
C ALA A 359 -4.01 9.57 -14.56
N VAL A 360 -3.59 8.67 -13.66
CA VAL A 360 -3.87 7.23 -13.74
C VAL A 360 -4.68 6.73 -12.55
N GLY A 361 -5.53 5.72 -12.78
CA GLY A 361 -6.32 5.05 -11.75
C GLY A 361 -7.09 6.04 -10.87
N GLY A 362 -6.96 5.91 -9.56
CA GLY A 362 -7.61 6.79 -8.58
C GLY A 362 -6.93 8.15 -8.37
N ASN A 363 -5.77 8.44 -8.97
CA ASN A 363 -5.07 9.72 -8.76
C ASN A 363 -5.94 10.96 -9.07
N PRO A 364 -6.75 10.99 -10.17
CA PRO A 364 -7.66 12.10 -10.45
C PRO A 364 -8.78 12.26 -9.42
N GLU A 365 -9.06 11.23 -8.62
CA GLU A 365 -10.04 11.31 -7.55
C GLU A 365 -9.45 11.93 -6.28
N LEU A 366 -8.13 11.77 -6.08
CA LEU A 366 -7.39 12.34 -4.96
C LEU A 366 -7.01 13.79 -5.23
N VAL A 367 -6.33 14.03 -6.35
CA VAL A 367 -5.80 15.35 -6.75
C VAL A 367 -6.82 16.07 -7.62
N SER A 368 -7.27 17.24 -7.18
CA SER A 368 -8.07 18.15 -8.00
C SER A 368 -7.12 19.04 -8.81
N ALA A 369 -7.02 18.78 -10.11
CA ALA A 369 -6.10 19.48 -11.01
C ALA A 369 -6.28 21.01 -10.93
N GLY A 370 -5.17 21.74 -10.75
CA GLY A 370 -5.14 23.20 -10.61
C GLY A 370 -5.66 23.73 -9.27
N ARG A 371 -6.19 22.87 -8.36
CA ARG A 371 -6.71 23.28 -7.05
C ARG A 371 -5.96 22.66 -5.87
N SER A 372 -5.58 21.39 -5.96
CA SER A 372 -4.82 20.70 -4.89
C SER A 372 -3.55 20.01 -5.40
N GLY A 373 -3.18 20.26 -6.65
CA GLY A 373 -2.02 19.72 -7.31
C GLY A 373 -2.14 19.82 -8.83
N LEU A 374 -1.22 19.18 -9.55
CA LEU A 374 -1.23 19.06 -11.00
C LEU A 374 -1.33 17.59 -11.40
N LEU A 375 -2.04 17.34 -12.49
CA LEU A 375 -2.14 16.03 -13.14
C LEU A 375 -1.56 16.12 -14.55
N VAL A 376 -0.69 15.16 -14.90
CA VAL A 376 -0.06 15.05 -16.22
C VAL A 376 -0.35 13.68 -16.83
N PRO A 377 -0.24 13.50 -18.15
CA PRO A 377 -0.36 12.19 -18.77
C PRO A 377 0.73 11.22 -18.25
N PRO A 378 0.44 9.90 -18.15
CA PRO A 378 1.46 8.91 -17.80
C PRO A 378 2.54 8.83 -18.90
N GLY A 379 3.81 8.66 -18.49
CA GLY A 379 4.96 8.61 -19.42
C GLY A 379 5.36 9.96 -20.01
N ASP A 380 4.66 11.05 -19.70
CA ASP A 380 4.97 12.39 -20.19
C ASP A 380 5.95 13.11 -19.25
N ALA A 381 7.23 12.79 -19.40
CA ALA A 381 8.32 13.44 -18.66
C ALA A 381 8.41 14.95 -18.95
N GLU A 382 7.95 15.37 -20.11
CA GLU A 382 7.93 16.76 -20.55
C GLU A 382 6.92 17.61 -19.76
N ALA A 383 5.67 17.18 -19.70
CA ALA A 383 4.65 17.84 -18.89
C ALA A 383 5.03 17.86 -17.40
N MET A 384 5.68 16.79 -16.92
CA MET A 384 6.19 16.72 -15.55
C MET A 384 7.33 17.71 -15.31
N ALA A 385 8.27 17.87 -16.26
CA ALA A 385 9.33 18.87 -16.20
C ALA A 385 8.78 20.29 -16.17
N GLN A 386 7.75 20.59 -16.96
CA GLN A 386 7.08 21.89 -16.95
C GLN A 386 6.47 22.20 -15.58
N GLY A 387 5.80 21.22 -14.95
CA GLY A 387 5.25 21.33 -13.60
C GLY A 387 6.32 21.62 -12.55
N LEU A 388 7.42 20.85 -12.56
CA LEU A 388 8.58 21.04 -11.68
C LEU A 388 9.19 22.43 -11.85
N THR A 389 9.42 22.86 -13.11
CA THR A 389 9.98 24.17 -13.42
C THR A 389 9.09 25.31 -12.93
N ALA A 390 7.78 25.23 -13.21
CA ALA A 390 6.83 26.24 -12.79
C ALA A 390 6.80 26.39 -11.25
N TRP A 391 6.82 25.29 -10.51
CA TRP A 391 6.79 25.31 -9.05
C TRP A 391 8.12 25.72 -8.42
N ALA A 392 9.24 25.23 -8.95
CA ALA A 392 10.55 25.68 -8.48
C ALA A 392 10.80 27.17 -8.74
N THR A 393 10.22 27.73 -9.81
CA THR A 393 10.34 29.16 -10.15
C THR A 393 9.42 30.03 -9.31
N ARG A 394 8.20 29.54 -9.01
CA ARG A 394 7.17 30.26 -8.24
C ARG A 394 6.66 29.39 -7.07
N PRO A 395 7.43 29.22 -5.98
CA PRO A 395 7.12 28.30 -4.88
C PRO A 395 5.81 28.62 -4.13
N GLU A 396 5.42 29.89 -4.08
CA GLU A 396 4.18 30.33 -3.40
C GLU A 396 2.94 29.78 -4.07
N SER A 397 2.90 29.69 -5.41
CA SER A 397 1.78 29.07 -6.13
C SER A 397 1.65 27.57 -5.83
N ALA A 398 2.78 26.87 -5.70
CA ALA A 398 2.81 25.47 -5.31
C ALA A 398 2.30 25.28 -3.86
N ARG A 399 2.71 26.14 -2.93
CA ARG A 399 2.28 26.08 -1.53
C ARG A 399 0.77 26.22 -1.35
N ALA A 400 0.13 27.12 -2.12
CA ALA A 400 -1.33 27.27 -2.10
C ALA A 400 -2.04 25.95 -2.47
N LEU A 401 -1.54 25.23 -3.50
CA LEU A 401 -2.06 23.92 -3.88
C LEU A 401 -1.86 22.88 -2.76
N GLY A 402 -0.72 22.88 -2.07
CA GLY A 402 -0.45 21.99 -0.95
C GLY A 402 -1.40 22.22 0.22
N THR A 403 -1.70 23.49 0.56
CA THR A 403 -2.67 23.83 1.61
C THR A 403 -4.07 23.31 1.27
N ALA A 404 -4.55 23.59 0.05
CA ALA A 404 -5.84 23.09 -0.43
C ALA A 404 -5.88 21.56 -0.50
N GLY A 405 -4.74 20.92 -0.81
CA GLY A 405 -4.57 19.47 -0.76
C GLY A 405 -4.82 18.90 0.63
N ARG A 406 -4.22 19.49 1.67
CA ARG A 406 -4.44 19.07 3.06
C ARG A 406 -5.89 19.24 3.50
N GLU A 407 -6.52 20.37 3.20
CA GLU A 407 -7.93 20.58 3.52
C GLU A 407 -8.82 19.51 2.88
N ARG A 408 -8.52 19.13 1.64
CA ARG A 408 -9.24 18.05 0.94
C ARG A 408 -9.05 16.70 1.66
N VAL A 409 -7.84 16.36 2.08
CA VAL A 409 -7.55 15.13 2.84
C VAL A 409 -8.31 15.13 4.16
N MET A 410 -8.25 16.20 4.93
CA MET A 410 -8.93 16.29 6.22
C MET A 410 -10.44 16.05 6.09
N ARG A 411 -11.07 16.53 5.02
CA ARG A 411 -12.51 16.36 4.78
C ARG A 411 -12.89 14.98 4.25
N ARG A 412 -12.07 14.35 3.38
CA ARG A 412 -12.54 13.20 2.58
C ARG A 412 -11.74 11.92 2.73
N PHE A 413 -10.47 12.03 3.16
CA PHE A 413 -9.53 10.90 3.15
C PHE A 413 -8.89 10.69 4.51
N SER A 414 -9.58 11.06 5.59
CA SER A 414 -9.13 10.81 6.95
C SER A 414 -9.27 9.33 7.32
N LEU A 415 -8.45 8.86 8.28
CA LEU A 415 -8.64 7.53 8.86
C LEU A 415 -10.05 7.33 9.40
N LYS A 416 -10.62 8.38 10.02
CA LYS A 416 -11.99 8.31 10.55
C LYS A 416 -13.00 7.97 9.45
N ALA A 417 -12.97 8.66 8.31
CA ALA A 417 -13.89 8.40 7.20
C ALA A 417 -13.75 6.98 6.66
N MET A 418 -12.52 6.48 6.53
CA MET A 418 -12.27 5.08 6.15
C MET A 418 -12.85 4.09 7.16
N ILE A 419 -12.59 4.28 8.45
CA ILE A 419 -13.06 3.40 9.53
C ILE A 419 -14.59 3.36 9.59
N ASP A 420 -15.24 4.52 9.55
CA ASP A 420 -16.71 4.63 9.56
C ASP A 420 -17.30 3.86 8.36
N GLY A 421 -16.71 3.99 7.18
CA GLY A 421 -17.12 3.25 5.99
C GLY A 421 -16.99 1.73 6.15
N TYR A 422 -15.86 1.25 6.66
CA TYR A 422 -15.69 -0.19 6.90
C TYR A 422 -16.60 -0.73 8.01
N GLN A 423 -16.84 0.05 9.07
CA GLN A 423 -17.80 -0.33 10.12
C GLN A 423 -19.21 -0.51 9.55
N ALA A 424 -19.68 0.41 8.71
CA ALA A 424 -20.97 0.29 8.04
C ALA A 424 -21.04 -0.99 7.21
N VAL A 425 -20.02 -1.24 6.35
CA VAL A 425 -19.97 -2.47 5.54
C VAL A 425 -19.97 -3.73 6.39
N TYR A 426 -19.23 -3.75 7.51
CA TYR A 426 -19.17 -4.92 8.41
C TYR A 426 -20.44 -5.13 9.21
N ARG A 427 -21.31 -4.13 9.34
CA ARG A 427 -22.69 -4.27 9.86
C ARG A 427 -23.70 -4.64 8.77
N GLY A 428 -23.27 -4.77 7.50
CA GLY A 428 -24.16 -5.02 6.36
C GLY A 428 -24.86 -3.77 5.83
N GLU A 429 -24.48 -2.59 6.30
CA GLU A 429 -25.01 -1.29 5.93
C GLU A 429 -24.28 -0.69 4.72
N SER A 430 -24.81 0.37 4.12
CA SER A 430 -24.09 1.19 3.16
C SER A 430 -23.20 2.21 3.88
N PRO A 431 -21.98 2.49 3.40
CA PRO A 431 -21.15 3.54 3.96
C PRO A 431 -21.84 4.91 3.93
N PRO A 432 -21.53 5.81 4.85
CA PRO A 432 -21.96 7.21 4.77
C PRO A 432 -21.40 7.86 3.49
N ALA A 433 -22.19 8.77 2.89
CA ALA A 433 -21.87 9.45 1.64
C ALA A 433 -20.66 10.39 1.75
#